data_72e4cdba7dce61b967ad21fbbebf42e3
#
_entry.id   72e4cdba7dce61b967ad21fbbebf42e3
#
_cell.length_a   1.000
_cell.length_b   1.000
_cell.length_c   1.000
_cell.angle_alpha   90.00
_cell.angle_beta   90.00
_cell.angle_gamma   90.00
#
_symmetry.space_group_name_H-M   'P 1'
#
loop_
_entity.id
_entity.type
_entity.pdbx_description
1 polymer ?
#
loop_
_entity_poly.entity_id
_entity_poly.type
_entity_poly.pdbx_seq_one_letter_code
_entity_poly.pdbx_strand_id
1 'polypeptide(L)'
;RSVLQKYAFYINLDPYANAFNSRPQPGYSEHDYSSFHTPWVWERKYEVDSLCAPLYLAHQYYEATGDTSIFTEEFRLMIHRIADTFSTEQRHERSPYWFVREQCPPSDTLPMAGHGRPVNVTGMTWSGFRPSDDACKFGYLIPSNMMAVVALGYAVELLQAGYADKVLEERCRSLAEEIRDGIETYGVCDHPKYGRIYAYETDGFGNY
;
A
#
# COMPACT_ATOMS: atom_id res chain seq x y z
N ARG A 1 -14.79 -9.91 12.23
CA ARG A 1 -15.03 -8.58 12.80
C ARG A 1 -13.86 -8.04 13.61
N SER A 2 -13.41 -8.73 14.67
CA SER A 2 -12.30 -8.24 15.54
C SER A 2 -10.98 -7.99 14.80
N VAL A 3 -10.67 -8.79 13.77
CA VAL A 3 -9.49 -8.59 12.91
C VAL A 3 -9.62 -7.28 12.11
N LEU A 4 -10.79 -7.01 11.52
CA LEU A 4 -11.03 -5.77 10.77
C LEU A 4 -10.92 -4.52 11.65
N GLN A 5 -11.38 -4.59 12.91
CA GLN A 5 -11.21 -3.51 13.88
C GLN A 5 -9.72 -3.27 14.22
N LYS A 6 -8.92 -4.33 14.32
CA LYS A 6 -7.48 -4.20 14.50
C LYS A 6 -6.77 -3.57 13.28
N TYR A 7 -7.14 -4.00 12.06
CA TYR A 7 -6.62 -3.36 10.85
C TYR A 7 -6.97 -1.87 10.80
N ALA A 8 -8.23 -1.51 11.10
CA ALA A 8 -8.64 -0.11 11.13
C ALA A 8 -7.81 0.70 12.13
N PHE A 9 -7.61 0.16 13.35
CA PHE A 9 -6.77 0.81 14.35
C PHE A 9 -5.32 1.00 13.88
N TYR A 10 -4.68 -0.05 13.37
CA TYR A 10 -3.26 -0.01 12.99
C TYR A 10 -2.99 0.88 11.78
N ILE A 11 -3.82 0.80 10.74
CA ILE A 11 -3.65 1.62 9.53
C ILE A 11 -3.95 3.09 9.82
N ASN A 12 -4.93 3.38 10.67
CA ASN A 12 -5.18 4.77 11.11
C ASN A 12 -4.03 5.34 11.92
N LEU A 13 -3.29 4.49 12.62
CA LEU A 13 -2.11 4.89 13.38
C LEU A 13 -0.90 5.14 12.47
N ASP A 14 -0.57 4.20 11.58
CA ASP A 14 0.54 4.32 10.63
C ASP A 14 0.32 3.43 9.38
N PRO A 15 -0.11 4.00 8.25
CA PRO A 15 -0.34 3.24 7.02
C PRO A 15 0.95 2.75 6.34
N TYR A 16 2.11 3.21 6.78
CA TYR A 16 3.40 2.78 6.22
C TYR A 16 4.03 1.59 6.96
N ALA A 17 3.42 1.16 8.07
CA ALA A 17 3.93 0.02 8.83
C ALA A 17 3.32 -1.29 8.34
N ASN A 18 4.17 -2.33 8.24
CA ASN A 18 3.76 -3.70 7.88
C ASN A 18 3.62 -4.60 9.12
N ALA A 19 4.29 -4.27 10.24
CA ALA A 19 4.20 -5.06 11.46
C ALA A 19 3.93 -4.21 12.70
N PHE A 20 3.04 -4.72 13.57
CA PHE A 20 2.59 -4.01 14.77
C PHE A 20 2.70 -4.86 16.02
N ASN A 21 3.00 -4.22 17.14
CA ASN A 21 2.96 -4.81 18.47
C ASN A 21 1.52 -5.04 18.91
N SER A 22 1.26 -6.14 19.62
CA SER A 22 -0.06 -6.43 20.19
C SER A 22 -0.46 -5.44 21.31
N ARG A 23 0.51 -4.73 21.87
CA ARG A 23 0.40 -3.67 22.88
C ARG A 23 1.56 -2.69 22.72
N PRO A 24 1.44 -1.44 23.20
CA PRO A 24 2.55 -0.49 23.15
C PRO A 24 3.78 -1.06 23.85
N GLN A 25 4.91 -1.03 23.17
CA GLN A 25 6.19 -1.44 23.71
C GLN A 25 7.23 -0.33 23.47
N PRO A 26 8.16 -0.07 24.40
CA PRO A 26 9.29 0.79 24.11
C PRO A 26 10.22 0.06 23.13
N GLY A 27 10.50 0.68 22.00
CA GLY A 27 11.43 0.16 21.00
C GLY A 27 10.76 -0.62 19.86
N TYR A 28 11.27 -0.42 18.72
CA TYR A 28 11.22 -1.14 17.46
C TYR A 28 12.59 -1.80 17.28
N SER A 29 12.83 -2.46 16.15
CA SER A 29 14.16 -2.98 15.86
C SER A 29 15.22 -1.89 16.08
N GLU A 30 16.21 -2.13 16.92
CA GLU A 30 17.26 -1.17 17.27
C GLU A 30 18.14 -0.75 16.10
N HIS A 31 18.00 -1.43 14.96
CA HIS A 31 18.70 -1.14 13.70
C HIS A 31 17.82 -0.47 12.65
N ASP A 32 16.54 -0.19 12.97
CA ASP A 32 15.59 0.43 12.03
C ASP A 32 15.48 1.93 12.28
N TYR A 33 15.58 2.69 11.19
CA TYR A 33 15.40 4.14 11.18
C TYR A 33 14.33 4.50 10.15
N SER A 34 13.43 5.38 10.53
CA SER A 34 12.30 5.77 9.71
C SER A 34 11.80 7.17 10.05
N SER A 35 11.00 7.75 9.16
CA SER A 35 10.44 9.10 9.33
C SER A 35 9.46 9.24 10.51
N PHE A 36 8.95 8.15 11.05
CA PHE A 36 7.97 8.15 12.13
C PHE A 36 8.14 6.92 13.03
N HIS A 37 7.93 7.11 14.33
CA HIS A 37 8.02 6.04 15.32
C HIS A 37 6.87 6.14 16.32
N THR A 38 6.33 4.98 16.68
CA THR A 38 5.34 4.84 17.74
C THR A 38 5.55 3.50 18.46
N PRO A 39 5.26 3.40 19.77
CA PRO A 39 5.36 2.14 20.51
C PRO A 39 4.49 0.99 19.97
N TRP A 40 3.57 1.27 19.09
CA TRP A 40 2.71 0.29 18.45
C TRP A 40 3.32 -0.34 17.20
N VAL A 41 4.26 0.33 16.53
CA VAL A 41 4.91 -0.17 15.32
C VAL A 41 6.13 -0.99 15.68
N TRP A 42 6.19 -2.21 15.15
CA TRP A 42 7.38 -3.07 15.23
C TRP A 42 8.31 -2.83 14.05
N GLU A 43 7.73 -2.78 12.84
CA GLU A 43 8.49 -2.59 11.61
C GLU A 43 7.72 -1.68 10.65
N ARG A 44 8.44 -0.80 9.96
CA ARG A 44 7.85 0.22 9.09
C ARG A 44 8.31 0.08 7.64
N LYS A 45 8.30 -1.14 7.14
CA LYS A 45 8.50 -1.43 5.73
C LYS A 45 7.20 -1.20 4.97
N TYR A 46 7.18 -0.21 4.09
CA TYR A 46 5.97 0.13 3.34
C TYR A 46 5.73 -0.83 2.19
N GLU A 47 4.62 -1.53 2.25
CA GLU A 47 4.13 -2.51 1.29
C GLU A 47 2.71 -2.13 0.86
N VAL A 48 2.48 -2.00 -0.44
CA VAL A 48 1.15 -1.65 -0.99
C VAL A 48 0.10 -2.72 -0.69
N ASP A 49 0.47 -3.99 -0.76
CA ASP A 49 -0.43 -5.11 -0.49
C ASP A 49 -0.88 -5.20 0.97
N SER A 50 -0.06 -4.75 1.92
CA SER A 50 -0.44 -4.62 3.34
C SER A 50 -1.64 -3.70 3.54
N LEU A 51 -1.82 -2.68 2.69
CA LEU A 51 -3.00 -1.81 2.69
C LEU A 51 -4.18 -2.38 1.87
N CYS A 52 -3.92 -3.26 0.93
CA CYS A 52 -4.97 -3.91 0.13
C CYS A 52 -5.70 -5.02 0.90
N ALA A 53 -4.97 -5.80 1.71
CA ALA A 53 -5.47 -6.97 2.40
C ALA A 53 -6.70 -6.70 3.30
N PRO A 54 -6.77 -5.63 4.11
CA PRO A 54 -7.94 -5.35 4.93
C PRO A 54 -9.19 -5.00 4.13
N LEU A 55 -9.05 -4.33 2.98
CA LEU A 55 -10.18 -4.03 2.10
C LEU A 55 -10.74 -5.30 1.45
N TYR A 56 -9.85 -6.17 0.97
CA TYR A 56 -10.21 -7.49 0.46
C TYR A 56 -10.94 -8.32 1.52
N LEU A 57 -10.37 -8.42 2.72
CA LEU A 57 -10.97 -9.19 3.81
C LEU A 57 -12.34 -8.63 4.23
N ALA A 58 -12.48 -7.31 4.30
CA ALA A 58 -13.74 -6.66 4.67
C ALA A 58 -14.82 -6.92 3.63
N HIS A 59 -14.48 -6.80 2.34
CA HIS A 59 -15.41 -7.07 1.25
C HIS A 59 -15.87 -8.53 1.27
N GLN A 60 -14.95 -9.49 1.33
CA GLN A 60 -15.30 -10.91 1.39
C GLN A 60 -16.14 -11.26 2.63
N TYR A 61 -15.82 -10.66 3.77
CA TYR A 61 -16.60 -10.85 5.00
C TYR A 61 -18.02 -10.30 4.86
N TYR A 62 -18.15 -9.09 4.33
CA TYR A 62 -19.47 -8.47 4.12
C TYR A 62 -20.33 -9.24 3.12
N GLU A 63 -19.76 -9.64 1.98
CA GLU A 63 -20.46 -10.46 0.97
C GLU A 63 -20.94 -11.81 1.54
N ALA A 64 -20.12 -12.44 2.38
CA ALA A 64 -20.44 -13.73 2.96
C ALA A 64 -21.46 -13.65 4.11
N THR A 65 -21.55 -12.55 4.84
CA THR A 65 -22.30 -12.47 6.11
C THR A 65 -23.42 -11.42 6.12
N GLY A 66 -23.34 -10.39 5.29
CA GLY A 66 -24.20 -9.21 5.37
C GLY A 66 -24.03 -8.40 6.66
N ASP A 67 -22.96 -8.63 7.45
CA ASP A 67 -22.75 -7.98 8.74
C ASP A 67 -22.34 -6.52 8.58
N THR A 68 -23.32 -5.62 8.76
CA THR A 68 -23.12 -4.16 8.68
C THR A 68 -22.38 -3.57 9.88
N SER A 69 -22.14 -4.36 10.94
CA SER A 69 -21.43 -3.88 12.15
C SER A 69 -19.95 -3.59 11.92
N ILE A 70 -19.41 -3.90 10.73
CA ILE A 70 -18.06 -3.49 10.30
C ILE A 70 -17.99 -2.02 9.87
N PHE A 71 -19.12 -1.42 9.50
CA PHE A 71 -19.18 -0.04 9.01
C PHE A 71 -19.09 0.98 10.15
N THR A 72 -17.95 1.03 10.81
CA THR A 72 -17.63 2.00 11.86
C THR A 72 -16.93 3.22 11.28
N GLU A 73 -16.88 4.31 12.05
CA GLU A 73 -16.13 5.51 11.64
C GLU A 73 -14.63 5.22 11.51
N GLU A 74 -14.06 4.38 12.38
CA GLU A 74 -12.66 3.96 12.31
C GLU A 74 -12.37 3.20 11.01
N PHE A 75 -13.33 2.38 10.54
CA PHE A 75 -13.19 1.66 9.28
C PHE A 75 -13.26 2.62 8.08
N ARG A 76 -14.16 3.62 8.10
CA ARG A 76 -14.23 4.67 7.08
C ARG A 76 -12.93 5.48 7.02
N LEU A 77 -12.39 5.87 8.19
CA LEU A 77 -11.11 6.56 8.29
C LEU A 77 -9.95 5.71 7.75
N MET A 78 -9.98 4.40 7.95
CA MET A 78 -8.99 3.48 7.36
C MET A 78 -9.01 3.54 5.83
N ILE A 79 -10.20 3.49 5.21
CA ILE A 79 -10.32 3.63 3.74
C ILE A 79 -9.72 4.97 3.29
N HIS A 80 -10.03 6.04 4.01
CA HIS A 80 -9.49 7.37 3.70
C HIS A 80 -7.95 7.39 3.79
N ARG A 81 -7.38 6.80 4.86
CA ARG A 81 -5.93 6.68 5.05
C ARG A 81 -5.25 5.91 3.92
N ILE A 82 -5.86 4.79 3.49
CA ILE A 82 -5.35 3.99 2.37
C ILE A 82 -5.33 4.82 1.09
N ALA A 83 -6.43 5.50 0.76
CA ALA A 83 -6.51 6.35 -0.42
C ALA A 83 -5.53 7.53 -0.36
N ASP A 84 -5.34 8.16 0.82
CA ASP A 84 -4.35 9.20 1.03
C ASP A 84 -2.93 8.70 0.79
N THR A 85 -2.60 7.53 1.33
CA THR A 85 -1.26 6.94 1.20
C THR A 85 -0.97 6.59 -0.26
N PHE A 86 -1.89 5.91 -0.95
CA PHE A 86 -1.71 5.58 -2.37
C PHE A 86 -1.55 6.83 -3.23
N SER A 87 -2.36 7.89 -3.00
CA SER A 87 -2.23 9.16 -3.72
C SER A 87 -0.92 9.88 -3.43
N THR A 88 -0.44 9.84 -2.19
CA THR A 88 0.86 10.42 -1.82
C THR A 88 1.98 9.71 -2.56
N GLU A 89 1.92 8.39 -2.60
CA GLU A 89 2.95 7.55 -3.21
C GLU A 89 2.89 7.49 -4.75
N GLN A 90 1.87 8.05 -5.40
CA GLN A 90 1.92 8.33 -6.84
C GLN A 90 2.99 9.40 -7.19
N ARG A 91 3.41 10.17 -6.18
CA ARG A 91 4.46 11.18 -6.28
C ARG A 91 5.48 11.00 -5.18
N HIS A 92 6.11 9.84 -5.19
CA HIS A 92 7.02 9.41 -4.13
C HIS A 92 8.15 10.40 -3.87
N GLU A 93 8.57 11.18 -4.85
CA GLU A 93 9.58 12.26 -4.66
C GLU A 93 9.16 13.34 -3.65
N ARG A 94 7.86 13.40 -3.28
CA ARG A 94 7.29 14.32 -2.28
C ARG A 94 6.83 13.61 -1.02
N SER A 95 6.98 12.28 -0.97
CA SER A 95 6.57 11.49 0.18
C SER A 95 7.43 11.82 1.40
N PRO A 96 6.82 11.89 2.60
CA PRO A 96 7.57 12.00 3.85
C PRO A 96 8.19 10.66 4.28
N TYR A 97 7.90 9.56 3.56
CA TYR A 97 8.35 8.22 3.93
C TYR A 97 9.81 7.99 3.56
N TRP A 98 10.54 7.40 4.48
CA TRP A 98 11.85 6.79 4.26
C TRP A 98 12.07 5.67 5.28
N PHE A 99 12.90 4.70 4.93
CA PHE A 99 13.25 3.58 5.79
C PHE A 99 14.70 3.14 5.54
N VAL A 100 15.46 3.01 6.61
CA VAL A 100 16.82 2.46 6.59
C VAL A 100 16.93 1.41 7.68
N ARG A 101 17.46 0.25 7.34
CA ARG A 101 17.91 -0.77 8.29
C ARG A 101 19.42 -0.89 8.18
N GLU A 102 20.10 -0.85 9.32
CA GLU A 102 21.52 -1.08 9.41
C GLU A 102 21.84 -2.56 9.69
N GLN A 103 23.08 -2.99 9.41
CA GLN A 103 23.56 -4.35 9.68
C GLN A 103 22.71 -5.46 9.04
N CYS A 104 22.20 -5.21 7.85
CA CYS A 104 21.33 -6.12 7.11
C CYS A 104 21.82 -6.34 5.66
N PRO A 105 21.30 -7.36 4.95
CA PRO A 105 21.47 -7.48 3.50
C PRO A 105 20.90 -6.26 2.75
N PRO A 106 21.45 -5.91 1.56
CA PRO A 106 20.93 -4.80 0.75
C PRO A 106 19.45 -4.94 0.34
N SER A 107 18.90 -6.17 0.35
CA SER A 107 17.47 -6.43 0.10
C SER A 107 16.56 -6.06 1.27
N ASP A 108 17.10 -5.77 2.44
CA ASP A 108 16.32 -5.54 3.66
C ASP A 108 16.30 -4.06 4.09
N THR A 109 16.78 -3.18 3.22
CA THR A 109 16.84 -1.73 3.41
C THR A 109 16.64 -0.98 2.09
N LEU A 110 16.21 0.28 2.16
CA LEU A 110 16.05 1.11 0.97
C LEU A 110 17.35 1.89 0.65
N PRO A 111 17.75 1.97 -0.62
CA PRO A 111 18.86 2.82 -1.04
C PRO A 111 18.52 4.31 -0.95
N MET A 112 19.49 5.18 -1.30
CA MET A 112 19.32 6.64 -1.36
C MET A 112 18.82 7.22 -0.02
N ALA A 113 19.52 6.88 1.05
CA ALA A 113 19.19 7.29 2.42
C ALA A 113 17.74 6.91 2.83
N GLY A 114 17.25 5.76 2.37
CA GLY A 114 15.95 5.23 2.73
C GLY A 114 14.80 5.65 1.81
N HIS A 115 15.04 6.50 0.81
CA HIS A 115 13.98 6.98 -0.09
C HIS A 115 13.74 6.09 -1.32
N GLY A 116 14.48 4.99 -1.47
CA GLY A 116 14.38 4.17 -2.67
C GLY A 116 15.04 4.83 -3.89
N ARG A 117 15.00 4.15 -5.02
CA ARG A 117 15.54 4.69 -6.28
C ARG A 117 14.57 5.69 -6.91
N PRO A 118 15.06 6.68 -7.68
CA PRO A 118 14.19 7.59 -8.42
C PRO A 118 13.23 6.85 -9.34
N VAL A 119 11.98 7.35 -9.42
CA VAL A 119 10.92 6.83 -10.26
C VAL A 119 10.30 7.95 -11.08
N ASN A 120 9.77 7.62 -12.26
CA ASN A 120 8.93 8.55 -13.05
C ASN A 120 7.52 8.60 -12.45
N VAL A 121 6.79 9.67 -12.70
CA VAL A 121 5.37 9.76 -12.34
C VAL A 121 4.56 8.98 -13.38
N THR A 122 3.86 7.95 -12.92
CA THR A 122 3.17 6.98 -13.81
C THR A 122 1.68 6.87 -13.56
N GLY A 123 1.17 7.44 -12.46
CA GLY A 123 -0.18 7.15 -11.95
C GLY A 123 -0.24 5.94 -11.01
N MET A 124 0.76 5.04 -11.04
CA MET A 124 0.86 3.95 -10.08
C MET A 124 1.29 4.44 -8.69
N THR A 125 0.97 3.68 -7.65
CA THR A 125 1.45 3.92 -6.28
C THR A 125 2.78 3.21 -6.05
N TRP A 126 3.76 3.94 -5.49
CA TRP A 126 5.08 3.40 -5.18
C TRP A 126 5.03 2.44 -3.99
N SER A 127 5.90 1.45 -3.97
CA SER A 127 6.10 0.50 -2.87
C SER A 127 7.57 0.43 -2.50
N GLY A 128 7.88 0.53 -1.20
CA GLY A 128 9.24 0.35 -0.73
C GLY A 128 9.68 -1.09 -0.74
N PHE A 129 8.76 -1.96 -0.33
CA PHE A 129 9.02 -3.38 -0.13
C PHE A 129 7.97 -4.24 -0.83
N ARG A 130 8.34 -5.49 -1.07
CA ARG A 130 7.50 -6.56 -1.63
C ARG A 130 6.79 -7.31 -0.50
N PRO A 131 5.74 -8.08 -0.80
CA PRO A 131 5.12 -9.01 0.17
C PRO A 131 6.08 -10.06 0.77
N SER A 132 7.30 -10.16 0.26
CA SER A 132 8.38 -11.02 0.77
C SER A 132 9.35 -10.30 1.71
N ASP A 133 9.03 -9.07 2.13
CA ASP A 133 9.88 -8.18 2.93
C ASP A 133 11.14 -7.64 2.22
N ASP A 134 11.37 -8.02 0.96
CA ASP A 134 12.50 -7.53 0.19
C ASP A 134 12.22 -6.14 -0.40
N ALA A 135 13.22 -5.25 -0.39
CA ALA A 135 13.13 -3.95 -1.02
C ALA A 135 12.85 -4.04 -2.53
N CYS A 136 11.92 -3.25 -3.02
CA CYS A 136 11.67 -3.11 -4.44
C CYS A 136 12.90 -2.52 -5.15
N LYS A 137 13.25 -3.13 -6.28
CA LYS A 137 14.36 -2.64 -7.11
C LYS A 137 13.99 -1.39 -7.89
N PHE A 138 12.76 -1.34 -8.41
CA PHE A 138 12.29 -0.29 -9.31
C PHE A 138 11.14 0.56 -8.75
N GLY A 139 10.62 0.25 -7.58
CA GLY A 139 9.64 1.06 -6.85
C GLY A 139 8.18 0.83 -7.24
N TYR A 140 7.82 0.61 -8.49
CA TYR A 140 6.47 0.21 -8.87
C TYR A 140 6.37 -1.30 -9.01
N LEU A 141 5.89 -1.96 -7.97
CA LEU A 141 5.61 -3.39 -7.95
C LEU A 141 4.26 -3.63 -8.65
N ILE A 142 4.29 -4.21 -9.86
CA ILE A 142 3.10 -4.33 -10.71
C ILE A 142 2.02 -5.22 -10.07
N PRO A 143 2.31 -6.41 -9.50
CA PRO A 143 1.28 -7.20 -8.84
C PRO A 143 0.58 -6.48 -7.69
N SER A 144 1.32 -5.73 -6.86
CA SER A 144 0.71 -4.97 -5.75
C SER A 144 -0.11 -3.77 -6.25
N ASN A 145 0.28 -3.13 -7.36
CA ASN A 145 -0.55 -2.12 -8.00
C ASN A 145 -1.84 -2.71 -8.59
N MET A 146 -1.80 -3.93 -9.16
CA MET A 146 -3.01 -4.65 -9.57
C MET A 146 -3.91 -4.96 -8.37
N MET A 147 -3.34 -5.38 -7.23
CA MET A 147 -4.09 -5.56 -5.99
C MET A 147 -4.72 -4.25 -5.51
N ALA A 148 -4.01 -3.12 -5.61
CA ALA A 148 -4.53 -1.81 -5.23
C ALA A 148 -5.76 -1.41 -6.07
N VAL A 149 -5.74 -1.66 -7.39
CA VAL A 149 -6.91 -1.43 -8.27
C VAL A 149 -8.13 -2.21 -7.79
N VAL A 150 -7.95 -3.50 -7.49
CA VAL A 150 -9.03 -4.36 -6.99
C VAL A 150 -9.52 -3.92 -5.61
N ALA A 151 -8.59 -3.66 -4.69
CA ALA A 151 -8.91 -3.25 -3.33
C ALA A 151 -9.65 -1.90 -3.27
N LEU A 152 -9.28 -0.94 -4.12
CA LEU A 152 -10.00 0.33 -4.25
C LEU A 152 -11.40 0.13 -4.84
N GLY A 153 -11.59 -0.83 -5.76
CA GLY A 153 -12.91 -1.24 -6.23
C GLY A 153 -13.78 -1.78 -5.08
N TYR A 154 -13.23 -2.65 -4.24
CA TYR A 154 -13.92 -3.13 -3.04
C TYR A 154 -14.20 -2.02 -2.03
N ALA A 155 -13.30 -1.05 -1.87
CA ALA A 155 -13.56 0.12 -1.05
C ALA A 155 -14.78 0.92 -1.54
N VAL A 156 -14.93 1.09 -2.86
CA VAL A 156 -16.10 1.74 -3.47
C VAL A 156 -17.39 1.00 -3.11
N GLU A 157 -17.41 -0.33 -3.27
CA GLU A 157 -18.58 -1.16 -2.96
C GLU A 157 -18.94 -1.11 -1.46
N LEU A 158 -17.94 -1.19 -0.57
CA LEU A 158 -18.12 -1.07 0.88
C LEU A 158 -18.62 0.33 1.28
N LEU A 159 -18.14 1.40 0.64
CA LEU A 159 -18.60 2.76 0.87
C LEU A 159 -20.06 2.93 0.44
N GLN A 160 -20.46 2.36 -0.68
CA GLN A 160 -21.84 2.36 -1.16
C GLN A 160 -22.77 1.59 -0.24
N ALA A 161 -22.31 0.48 0.33
CA ALA A 161 -23.10 -0.37 1.21
C ALA A 161 -23.29 0.23 2.63
N GLY A 162 -22.28 0.92 3.16
CA GLY A 162 -22.23 1.31 4.57
C GLY A 162 -22.18 2.80 4.88
N TYR A 163 -21.87 3.65 3.89
CA TYR A 163 -21.65 5.07 4.13
C TYR A 163 -22.26 5.94 3.03
N ALA A 164 -22.59 7.20 3.37
CA ALA A 164 -23.05 8.20 2.40
C ALA A 164 -21.89 9.15 1.98
N ASP A 165 -20.67 8.61 1.82
CA ASP A 165 -19.47 9.36 1.53
C ASP A 165 -19.12 9.33 0.03
N LYS A 166 -19.86 10.11 -0.76
CA LYS A 166 -19.67 10.18 -2.22
C LYS A 166 -18.32 10.76 -2.63
N VAL A 167 -17.72 11.59 -1.80
CA VAL A 167 -16.41 12.20 -2.07
C VAL A 167 -15.31 11.14 -1.99
N LEU A 168 -15.33 10.34 -0.93
CA LEU A 168 -14.36 9.25 -0.77
C LEU A 168 -14.59 8.13 -1.79
N GLU A 169 -15.85 7.81 -2.11
CA GLU A 169 -16.21 6.86 -3.16
C GLU A 169 -15.60 7.26 -4.50
N GLU A 170 -15.82 8.51 -4.95
CA GLU A 170 -15.30 9.01 -6.22
C GLU A 170 -13.77 9.07 -6.23
N ARG A 171 -13.18 9.46 -5.11
CA ARG A 171 -11.73 9.47 -4.96
C ARG A 171 -11.12 8.06 -5.12
N CYS A 172 -11.69 7.04 -4.48
CA CYS A 172 -11.23 5.66 -4.63
C CYS A 172 -11.37 5.17 -6.08
N ARG A 173 -12.47 5.55 -6.75
CA ARG A 173 -12.72 5.21 -8.16
C ARG A 173 -11.66 5.82 -9.09
N SER A 174 -11.47 7.14 -9.01
CA SER A 174 -10.49 7.87 -9.82
C SER A 174 -9.08 7.33 -9.61
N LEU A 175 -8.71 7.08 -8.34
CA LEU A 175 -7.39 6.54 -8.00
C LEU A 175 -7.17 5.13 -8.59
N ALA A 176 -8.20 4.27 -8.56
CA ALA A 176 -8.13 2.94 -9.18
C ALA A 176 -7.95 3.03 -10.70
N GLU A 177 -8.61 3.99 -11.36
CA GLU A 177 -8.46 4.24 -12.80
C GLU A 177 -7.06 4.75 -13.14
N GLU A 178 -6.55 5.75 -12.41
CA GLU A 178 -5.19 6.28 -12.59
C GLU A 178 -4.11 5.19 -12.43
N ILE A 179 -4.24 4.34 -11.40
CA ILE A 179 -3.30 3.22 -11.18
C ILE A 179 -3.39 2.21 -12.34
N ARG A 180 -4.61 1.86 -12.77
CA ARG A 180 -4.82 0.94 -13.91
C ARG A 180 -4.18 1.47 -15.18
N ASP A 181 -4.40 2.73 -15.52
CA ASP A 181 -3.82 3.37 -16.70
C ASP A 181 -2.29 3.40 -16.62
N GLY A 182 -1.75 3.63 -15.43
CA GLY A 182 -0.31 3.55 -15.15
C GLY A 182 0.26 2.14 -15.38
N ILE A 183 -0.44 1.10 -14.92
CA ILE A 183 -0.05 -0.31 -15.16
C ILE A 183 -0.04 -0.62 -16.65
N GLU A 184 -1.09 -0.27 -17.38
CA GLU A 184 -1.19 -0.55 -18.82
C GLU A 184 -0.16 0.22 -19.66
N THR A 185 0.22 1.41 -19.21
CA THR A 185 1.17 2.26 -19.92
C THR A 185 2.63 1.92 -19.62
N TYR A 186 2.96 1.66 -18.36
CA TYR A 186 4.35 1.54 -17.88
C TYR A 186 4.68 0.16 -17.31
N GLY A 187 3.68 -0.66 -17.02
CA GLY A 187 3.88 -1.97 -16.38
C GLY A 187 3.98 -3.13 -17.38
N VAL A 188 3.93 -2.86 -18.68
CA VAL A 188 4.00 -3.89 -19.72
C VAL A 188 5.33 -3.83 -20.47
N CYS A 189 5.93 -4.99 -20.73
CA CYS A 189 7.17 -5.12 -21.48
C CYS A 189 7.11 -6.23 -22.53
N ASP A 190 7.99 -6.15 -23.53
CA ASP A 190 8.13 -7.19 -24.54
C ASP A 190 9.17 -8.24 -24.10
N HIS A 191 8.70 -9.41 -23.74
CA HIS A 191 9.57 -10.53 -23.38
C HIS A 191 9.94 -11.34 -24.65
N PRO A 192 11.24 -11.64 -24.86
CA PRO A 192 11.71 -12.26 -26.12
C PRO A 192 11.09 -13.64 -26.43
N LYS A 193 10.60 -14.36 -25.43
CA LYS A 193 9.99 -15.68 -25.59
C LYS A 193 8.45 -15.63 -25.55
N TYR A 194 7.87 -14.73 -24.73
CA TYR A 194 6.44 -14.76 -24.41
C TYR A 194 5.67 -13.57 -25.01
N GLY A 195 6.36 -12.67 -25.74
CA GLY A 195 5.75 -11.47 -26.27
C GLY A 195 5.39 -10.46 -25.19
N ARG A 196 4.31 -9.73 -25.37
CA ARG A 196 3.87 -8.71 -24.44
C ARG A 196 3.37 -9.32 -23.13
N ILE A 197 4.00 -8.98 -22.01
CA ILE A 197 3.67 -9.44 -20.66
C ILE A 197 3.70 -8.28 -19.67
N TYR A 198 3.07 -8.45 -18.53
CA TYR A 198 3.30 -7.56 -17.39
C TYR A 198 4.67 -7.80 -16.79
N ALA A 199 5.38 -6.71 -16.50
CA ALA A 199 6.62 -6.76 -15.73
C ALA A 199 6.34 -7.11 -14.27
N TYR A 200 7.37 -7.50 -13.54
CA TYR A 200 7.25 -7.66 -12.09
C TYR A 200 7.36 -6.31 -11.38
N GLU A 201 8.33 -5.51 -11.78
CA GLU A 201 8.54 -4.13 -11.32
C GLU A 201 8.89 -3.21 -12.49
N THR A 202 8.68 -1.92 -12.32
CA THR A 202 9.18 -0.87 -13.20
C THR A 202 9.48 0.41 -12.42
N ASP A 203 10.36 1.26 -12.94
CA ASP A 203 10.60 2.62 -12.44
C ASP A 203 9.85 3.69 -13.23
N GLY A 204 9.13 3.31 -14.30
CA GLY A 204 8.44 4.21 -15.20
C GLY A 204 9.34 4.95 -16.20
N PHE A 205 10.66 4.74 -16.18
CA PHE A 205 11.62 5.25 -17.17
C PHE A 205 11.95 4.21 -18.26
N GLY A 206 11.31 3.04 -18.22
CA GLY A 206 11.51 1.94 -19.15
C GLY A 206 12.48 0.86 -18.62
N ASN A 207 12.80 0.86 -17.34
CA ASN A 207 13.49 -0.25 -16.68
C ASN A 207 12.48 -1.21 -16.05
N TYR A 208 12.81 -2.54 -16.15
CA TYR A 208 11.96 -3.64 -15.70
C TYR A 208 12.76 -4.69 -14.90
#